data_5fb51e7f0d099e5991835af06e389895
#
_entry.id   5fb51e7f0d099e5991835af06e389895
#
_cell.length_a   1.000
_cell.length_b   1.000
_cell.length_c   1.000
_cell.angle_alpha   90.00
_cell.angle_beta   90.00
_cell.angle_gamma   90.00
#
_symmetry.space_group_name_H-M   'P 1'
#
loop_
_entity.id
_entity.type
_entity.pdbx_description
1 polymer ?
#
loop_
_entity_poly.entity_id
_entity_poly.type
_entity_poly.pdbx_seq_one_letter_code
_entity_poly.pdbx_strand_id
1 'polypeptide(L)'
;VDELFAAAPLRGAPLLAANVPRACVDLNRAPDDLDPALISGASRRFLNPRIAAGLGVIPRVVAEGRPIMQGKLPLAEAQRRLNAYWYPYHERLRALIAESRAAFGMAILFDCHSMPRDALTAAGGPWGRRPNIVLGDRFGAACDRWLVDAATDIFAAAGFVVARNAPFAGGYITQTYGRPSQGTQALQIEIDRGIYMDEERVARGSGFEEVRAKIAAAVAGLAGLGPAVRQVAAE
;
A
#
# COMPACT_ATOMS: atom_id res chain seq x y z
N VAL A 1 2.49 1.02 -10.63
CA VAL A 1 2.58 1.87 -9.43
C VAL A 1 3.92 2.58 -9.39
N ASP A 2 5.03 1.89 -9.51
CA ASP A 2 6.38 2.49 -9.42
C ASP A 2 6.56 3.71 -10.33
N GLU A 3 6.15 3.60 -11.59
CA GLU A 3 6.21 4.70 -12.56
C GLU A 3 5.26 5.86 -12.22
N LEU A 4 4.10 5.57 -11.59
CA LEU A 4 3.16 6.60 -11.17
C LEU A 4 3.73 7.46 -10.04
N PHE A 5 4.50 6.86 -9.13
CA PHE A 5 5.12 7.56 -8.00
C PHE A 5 6.60 7.93 -8.22
N ALA A 6 7.15 7.71 -9.43
CA ALA A 6 8.56 7.97 -9.75
C ALA A 6 9.01 9.43 -9.52
N ALA A 7 8.06 10.37 -9.43
CA ALA A 7 8.36 11.78 -9.13
C ALA A 7 8.71 12.06 -7.65
N ALA A 8 8.47 11.12 -6.72
CA ALA A 8 8.67 11.35 -5.30
C ALA A 8 10.10 11.77 -4.92
N PRO A 9 11.18 11.15 -5.43
CA PRO A 9 12.54 11.58 -5.11
C PRO A 9 12.85 13.02 -5.56
N LEU A 10 12.25 13.46 -6.67
CA LEU A 10 12.41 14.83 -7.17
C LEU A 10 11.72 15.87 -6.28
N ARG A 11 10.90 15.44 -5.35
CA ARG A 11 10.20 16.25 -4.34
C ARG A 11 10.75 16.06 -2.93
N GLY A 12 11.92 15.40 -2.80
CA GLY A 12 12.58 15.17 -1.53
C GLY A 12 12.01 14.02 -0.70
N ALA A 13 11.06 13.24 -1.25
CA ALA A 13 10.49 12.07 -0.56
C ALA A 13 11.17 10.78 -1.06
N PRO A 14 11.85 10.00 -0.19
CA PRO A 14 12.44 8.73 -0.59
C PRO A 14 11.40 7.77 -1.16
N LEU A 15 11.74 7.05 -2.23
CA LEU A 15 10.91 6.01 -2.84
C LEU A 15 11.56 4.65 -2.61
N LEU A 16 10.90 3.79 -1.85
CA LEU A 16 11.29 2.40 -1.65
C LEU A 16 10.35 1.49 -2.44
N ALA A 17 10.89 0.80 -3.45
CA ALA A 17 10.11 -0.10 -4.32
C ALA A 17 10.55 -1.55 -4.16
N ALA A 18 9.61 -2.49 -4.30
CA ALA A 18 9.89 -3.91 -4.32
C ALA A 18 10.52 -4.31 -5.67
N ASN A 19 11.59 -5.12 -5.63
CA ASN A 19 12.25 -5.64 -6.82
C ASN A 19 11.69 -6.99 -7.29
N VAL A 20 10.70 -7.52 -6.58
CA VAL A 20 10.07 -8.82 -6.88
C VAL A 20 8.56 -8.66 -6.91
N PRO A 21 7.87 -9.45 -7.74
CA PRO A 21 6.42 -9.41 -7.78
C PRO A 21 5.81 -9.90 -6.45
N ARG A 22 4.67 -9.33 -6.07
CA ARG A 22 3.91 -9.71 -4.87
C ARG A 22 3.57 -11.20 -4.81
N ALA A 23 3.47 -11.87 -5.97
CA ALA A 23 3.28 -13.31 -6.06
C ALA A 23 4.49 -14.14 -5.58
N CYS A 24 5.69 -13.55 -5.51
CA CYS A 24 6.88 -14.19 -4.97
C CYS A 24 6.92 -14.10 -3.44
N VAL A 25 6.74 -12.88 -2.92
CA VAL A 25 6.62 -12.55 -1.50
C VAL A 25 5.84 -11.25 -1.34
N ASP A 26 4.81 -11.26 -0.49
CA ASP A 26 4.00 -10.08 -0.21
C ASP A 26 4.59 -9.28 0.95
N LEU A 27 5.24 -8.17 0.64
CA LEU A 27 5.85 -7.29 1.62
C LEU A 27 4.82 -6.57 2.51
N ASN A 28 3.53 -6.57 2.14
CA ASN A 28 2.45 -6.02 2.94
C ASN A 28 1.67 -7.11 3.71
N ARG A 29 2.38 -8.17 4.14
CA ARG A 29 1.91 -9.25 5.04
C ARG A 29 2.93 -9.49 6.14
N ALA A 30 2.47 -10.04 7.27
CA ALA A 30 3.38 -10.44 8.36
C ALA A 30 4.25 -11.63 7.90
N PRO A 31 5.53 -11.70 8.33
CA PRO A 31 6.45 -12.76 7.88
C PRO A 31 6.06 -14.15 8.37
N ASP A 32 5.24 -14.22 9.41
CA ASP A 32 4.66 -15.44 9.99
C ASP A 32 3.29 -15.81 9.40
N ASP A 33 2.72 -15.01 8.50
CA ASP A 33 1.51 -15.33 7.72
C ASP A 33 1.81 -16.44 6.68
N LEU A 34 2.35 -17.57 7.13
CA LEU A 34 2.68 -18.73 6.30
C LEU A 34 1.46 -19.63 6.10
N ASP A 35 1.04 -19.85 4.85
CA ASP A 35 -0.09 -20.73 4.51
C ASP A 35 0.31 -22.21 4.57
N PRO A 36 -0.17 -23.01 5.54
CA PRO A 36 0.17 -24.45 5.63
C PRO A 36 -0.46 -25.29 4.50
N ALA A 37 -1.40 -24.73 3.73
CA ALA A 37 -1.89 -25.39 2.52
C ALA A 37 -0.86 -25.32 1.39
N LEU A 38 -0.03 -24.27 1.36
CA LEU A 38 1.07 -24.08 0.40
C LEU A 38 2.41 -24.56 0.96
N ILE A 39 2.73 -24.23 2.23
CA ILE A 39 4.08 -24.39 2.77
C ILE A 39 4.16 -25.62 3.65
N SER A 40 4.99 -26.59 3.25
CA SER A 40 5.26 -27.81 4.03
C SER A 40 6.01 -27.45 5.31
N GLY A 41 5.49 -27.88 6.46
CA GLY A 41 6.09 -27.61 7.77
C GLY A 41 5.65 -26.27 8.40
N ALA A 42 4.80 -25.48 7.74
CA ALA A 42 4.21 -24.30 8.37
C ALA A 42 3.22 -24.68 9.48
N SER A 43 3.20 -23.90 10.55
CA SER A 43 2.30 -24.11 11.69
C SER A 43 0.85 -23.79 11.32
N ARG A 44 -0.08 -24.59 11.84
CA ARG A 44 -1.53 -24.37 11.70
C ARG A 44 -2.14 -23.53 12.83
N ARG A 45 -1.32 -23.06 13.79
CA ARG A 45 -1.82 -22.45 15.03
C ARG A 45 -2.42 -21.06 14.87
N PHE A 46 -2.06 -20.32 13.82
CA PHE A 46 -2.47 -18.93 13.61
C PHE A 46 -3.00 -18.72 12.19
N LEU A 47 -4.14 -19.32 11.88
CA LEU A 47 -4.81 -19.11 10.59
C LEU A 47 -5.73 -17.90 10.69
N ASN A 48 -5.34 -16.80 10.06
CA ASN A 48 -6.25 -15.67 9.82
C ASN A 48 -7.04 -15.90 8.52
N PRO A 49 -8.16 -15.17 8.30
CA PRO A 49 -9.01 -15.35 7.11
C PRO A 49 -8.25 -15.15 5.78
N ARG A 50 -7.21 -14.31 5.76
CA ARG A 50 -6.41 -14.06 4.57
C ARG A 50 -5.53 -15.26 4.21
N ILE A 51 -4.91 -15.89 5.21
CA ILE A 51 -4.15 -17.14 5.03
C ILE A 51 -5.07 -18.24 4.52
N ALA A 52 -6.25 -18.39 5.12
CA ALA A 52 -7.25 -19.36 4.68
C ALA A 52 -7.67 -19.14 3.20
N ALA A 53 -7.77 -17.88 2.78
CA ALA A 53 -8.02 -17.50 1.39
C ALA A 53 -6.81 -17.65 0.46
N GLY A 54 -5.65 -18.13 0.95
CA GLY A 54 -4.43 -18.29 0.14
C GLY A 54 -3.63 -17.00 -0.07
N LEU A 55 -3.87 -15.96 0.76
CA LEU A 55 -3.25 -14.65 0.67
C LEU A 55 -2.26 -14.40 1.84
N GLY A 56 -1.46 -15.40 2.17
CA GLY A 56 -0.36 -15.29 3.13
C GLY A 56 0.81 -14.46 2.60
N VAL A 57 1.92 -14.41 3.35
CA VAL A 57 3.15 -13.70 2.95
C VAL A 57 3.77 -14.26 1.68
N ILE A 58 3.60 -15.54 1.42
CA ILE A 58 3.82 -16.16 0.11
C ILE A 58 2.44 -16.59 -0.37
N PRO A 59 1.83 -15.86 -1.32
CA PRO A 59 0.46 -16.14 -1.73
C PRO A 59 0.39 -17.45 -2.53
N ARG A 60 -0.66 -18.22 -2.26
CA ARG A 60 -0.96 -19.46 -2.97
C ARG A 60 -1.77 -19.22 -4.24
N VAL A 61 -2.54 -18.15 -4.25
CA VAL A 61 -3.46 -17.83 -5.35
C VAL A 61 -3.34 -16.37 -5.79
N VAL A 62 -3.72 -16.12 -7.03
CA VAL A 62 -4.01 -14.78 -7.58
C VAL A 62 -5.52 -14.60 -7.73
N ALA A 63 -5.94 -13.57 -8.48
CA ALA A 63 -7.36 -13.27 -8.75
C ALA A 63 -8.14 -14.53 -9.14
N GLU A 64 -9.42 -14.60 -8.71
CA GLU A 64 -10.33 -15.73 -8.97
C GLU A 64 -9.87 -17.07 -8.37
N GLY A 65 -8.98 -17.04 -7.36
CA GLY A 65 -8.48 -18.24 -6.71
C GLY A 65 -7.54 -19.09 -7.57
N ARG A 66 -7.03 -18.55 -8.69
CA ARG A 66 -6.09 -19.29 -9.57
C ARG A 66 -4.78 -19.55 -8.85
N PRO A 67 -4.32 -20.83 -8.78
CA PRO A 67 -3.08 -21.17 -8.11
C PRO A 67 -1.87 -20.55 -8.81
N ILE A 68 -0.92 -20.03 -8.01
CA ILE A 68 0.34 -19.44 -8.52
C ILE A 68 1.33 -20.56 -8.91
N MET A 69 1.33 -21.66 -8.16
CA MET A 69 2.23 -22.79 -8.39
C MET A 69 1.53 -24.11 -8.11
N GLN A 70 2.08 -25.19 -8.68
CA GLN A 70 1.64 -26.57 -8.40
C GLN A 70 2.44 -27.15 -7.22
N GLY A 71 1.76 -27.94 -6.38
CA GLY A 71 2.38 -28.62 -5.25
C GLY A 71 2.67 -27.70 -4.06
N LYS A 72 3.49 -28.20 -3.14
CA LYS A 72 3.87 -27.47 -1.91
C LYS A 72 5.28 -26.91 -2.00
N LEU A 73 5.46 -25.76 -1.35
CA LEU A 73 6.74 -25.10 -1.18
C LEU A 73 7.40 -25.60 0.12
N PRO A 74 8.68 -26.01 0.12
CA PRO A 74 9.41 -26.30 1.35
C PRO A 74 9.52 -25.08 2.26
N LEU A 75 9.46 -25.25 3.59
CA LEU A 75 9.64 -24.16 4.54
C LEU A 75 10.98 -23.43 4.35
N ALA A 76 12.04 -24.17 4.01
CA ALA A 76 13.35 -23.59 3.72
C ALA A 76 13.33 -22.60 2.55
N GLU A 77 12.55 -22.85 1.50
CA GLU A 77 12.40 -21.95 0.36
C GLU A 77 11.57 -20.71 0.77
N ALA A 78 10.52 -20.88 1.57
CA ALA A 78 9.78 -19.76 2.13
C ALA A 78 10.70 -18.85 2.94
N GLN A 79 11.52 -19.43 3.84
CA GLN A 79 12.48 -18.70 4.64
C GLN A 79 13.56 -18.01 3.78
N ARG A 80 14.02 -18.66 2.71
CA ARG A 80 14.97 -18.05 1.77
C ARG A 80 14.38 -16.77 1.12
N ARG A 81 13.10 -16.80 0.70
CA ARG A 81 12.43 -15.61 0.14
C ARG A 81 12.26 -14.50 1.17
N LEU A 82 11.86 -14.84 2.39
CA LEU A 82 11.77 -13.86 3.47
C LEU A 82 13.12 -13.19 3.75
N ASN A 83 14.19 -13.97 3.84
CA ASN A 83 15.54 -13.46 4.08
C ASN A 83 16.07 -12.61 2.92
N ALA A 84 15.73 -12.98 1.68
CA ALA A 84 16.22 -12.27 0.49
C ALA A 84 15.47 -10.96 0.22
N TYR A 85 14.17 -10.87 0.57
CA TYR A 85 13.33 -9.76 0.13
C TYR A 85 12.59 -9.08 1.28
N TRP A 86 11.93 -9.86 2.17
CA TRP A 86 11.07 -9.30 3.19
C TRP A 86 11.84 -8.56 4.27
N TYR A 87 12.82 -9.20 4.90
CA TYR A 87 13.58 -8.59 5.98
C TYR A 87 14.41 -7.39 5.51
N PRO A 88 15.16 -7.42 4.40
CA PRO A 88 15.91 -6.27 3.92
C PRO A 88 15.01 -5.08 3.56
N TYR A 89 13.84 -5.33 2.95
CA TYR A 89 12.87 -4.27 2.65
C TYR A 89 12.38 -3.59 3.93
N HIS A 90 11.96 -4.36 4.92
CA HIS A 90 11.44 -3.82 6.17
C HIS A 90 12.54 -3.19 7.05
N GLU A 91 13.77 -3.66 6.96
CA GLU A 91 14.93 -3.01 7.58
C GLU A 91 15.16 -1.62 6.98
N ARG A 92 15.19 -1.51 5.64
CA ARG A 92 15.35 -0.21 4.98
C ARG A 92 14.17 0.72 5.25
N LEU A 93 12.94 0.21 5.26
CA LEU A 93 11.76 0.99 5.59
C LEU A 93 11.84 1.58 7.01
N ARG A 94 12.25 0.79 7.99
CA ARG A 94 12.46 1.26 9.37
C ARG A 94 13.55 2.34 9.44
N ALA A 95 14.64 2.17 8.71
CA ALA A 95 15.72 3.15 8.65
C ALA A 95 15.23 4.48 8.07
N LEU A 96 14.50 4.46 6.94
CA LEU A 96 13.93 5.67 6.33
C LEU A 96 12.94 6.40 7.26
N ILE A 97 12.12 5.65 8.00
CA ILE A 97 11.20 6.24 9.00
C ILE A 97 12.02 6.89 10.14
N ALA A 98 13.07 6.24 10.62
CA ALA A 98 13.92 6.78 11.67
C ALA A 98 14.68 8.02 11.20
N GLU A 99 15.24 8.02 10.00
CA GLU A 99 15.90 9.15 9.35
C GLU A 99 14.95 10.36 9.24
N SER A 100 13.71 10.13 8.76
CA SER A 100 12.68 11.18 8.65
C SER A 100 12.31 11.76 10.03
N ARG A 101 12.10 10.91 11.03
CA ARG A 101 11.80 11.36 12.39
C ARG A 101 12.94 12.16 13.01
N ALA A 102 14.17 11.75 12.79
CA ALA A 102 15.35 12.47 13.29
C ALA A 102 15.47 13.87 12.65
N ALA A 103 15.19 13.97 11.35
CA ALA A 103 15.31 15.21 10.60
C ALA A 103 14.15 16.20 10.86
N PHE A 104 12.91 15.70 10.99
CA PHE A 104 11.70 16.53 10.97
C PHE A 104 10.83 16.39 12.22
N GLY A 105 11.22 15.58 13.22
CA GLY A 105 10.41 15.28 14.41
C GLY A 105 9.24 14.34 14.16
N MET A 106 8.95 14.02 12.90
CA MET A 106 7.91 13.07 12.49
C MET A 106 8.27 12.39 11.19
N ALA A 107 7.61 11.26 10.90
CA ALA A 107 7.67 10.59 9.61
C ALA A 107 6.25 10.43 9.05
N ILE A 108 6.09 10.64 7.75
CA ILE A 108 4.88 10.33 6.99
C ILE A 108 5.21 9.26 5.97
N LEU A 109 4.58 8.09 6.11
CA LEU A 109 4.72 6.96 5.20
C LEU A 109 3.48 6.84 4.32
N PHE A 110 3.66 6.93 3.01
CA PHE A 110 2.64 6.58 2.03
C PHE A 110 2.91 5.19 1.48
N ASP A 111 2.00 4.24 1.79
CA ASP A 111 2.05 2.85 1.32
C ASP A 111 1.27 2.74 0.00
N CYS A 112 1.99 2.80 -1.13
CA CYS A 112 1.43 3.02 -2.46
C CYS A 112 1.10 1.70 -3.16
N HIS A 113 -0.17 1.48 -3.45
CA HIS A 113 -0.73 0.27 -4.05
C HIS A 113 -1.64 0.59 -5.23
N SER A 114 -2.07 -0.46 -5.91
CA SER A 114 -3.17 -0.43 -6.86
C SER A 114 -4.10 -1.61 -6.66
N MET A 115 -5.37 -1.39 -6.88
CA MET A 115 -6.45 -2.36 -6.72
C MET A 115 -7.08 -2.72 -8.07
N PRO A 116 -7.58 -3.96 -8.24
CA PRO A 116 -8.37 -4.32 -9.39
C PRO A 116 -9.66 -3.49 -9.45
N ARG A 117 -10.09 -3.16 -10.67
CA ARG A 117 -11.32 -2.39 -10.90
C ARG A 117 -12.56 -3.03 -10.27
N ASP A 118 -12.62 -4.36 -10.28
CA ASP A 118 -13.75 -5.11 -9.73
C ASP A 118 -13.85 -5.03 -8.19
N ALA A 119 -12.73 -4.77 -7.51
CA ALA A 119 -12.75 -4.54 -6.06
C ALA A 119 -13.60 -3.33 -5.64
N LEU A 120 -13.87 -2.41 -6.58
CA LEU A 120 -14.66 -1.20 -6.36
C LEU A 120 -16.15 -1.37 -6.69
N THR A 121 -16.60 -2.54 -7.12
CA THR A 121 -17.98 -2.76 -7.60
C THR A 121 -19.01 -2.54 -6.48
N ALA A 122 -18.65 -2.86 -5.23
CA ALA A 122 -19.49 -2.66 -4.05
C ALA A 122 -19.16 -1.36 -3.28
N ALA A 123 -18.15 -0.59 -3.69
CA ALA A 123 -17.74 0.63 -3.01
C ALA A 123 -18.53 1.82 -3.54
N GLY A 124 -19.40 2.39 -2.71
CA GLY A 124 -20.03 3.68 -2.96
C GLY A 124 -19.03 4.82 -2.80
N GLY A 125 -18.87 5.65 -3.83
CA GLY A 125 -18.12 6.92 -3.72
C GLY A 125 -19.05 8.10 -3.43
N PRO A 126 -18.48 9.29 -3.18
CA PRO A 126 -19.25 10.52 -3.02
C PRO A 126 -20.16 10.76 -4.22
N TRP A 127 -21.43 11.15 -3.94
CA TRP A 127 -22.47 11.44 -4.95
C TRP A 127 -22.73 10.31 -5.96
N GLY A 128 -22.58 9.04 -5.54
CA GLY A 128 -22.77 7.88 -6.40
C GLY A 128 -21.68 7.67 -7.46
N ARG A 129 -20.61 8.45 -7.47
CA ARG A 129 -19.46 8.26 -8.37
C ARG A 129 -18.56 7.16 -7.86
N ARG A 130 -18.07 6.31 -8.76
CA ARG A 130 -17.10 5.27 -8.42
C ARG A 130 -15.77 5.91 -7.99
N PRO A 131 -15.21 5.56 -6.82
CA PRO A 131 -13.91 6.06 -6.42
C PRO A 131 -12.82 5.46 -7.33
N ASN A 132 -11.79 6.24 -7.58
CA ASN A 132 -10.58 5.78 -8.28
C ASN A 132 -9.31 5.88 -7.42
N ILE A 133 -9.43 6.49 -6.24
CA ILE A 133 -8.45 6.44 -5.15
C ILE A 133 -9.16 5.97 -3.88
N VAL A 134 -8.53 5.04 -3.15
CA VAL A 134 -8.94 4.69 -1.78
C VAL A 134 -7.80 4.97 -0.83
N LEU A 135 -8.06 5.77 0.21
CA LEU A 135 -7.13 6.06 1.28
C LEU A 135 -7.44 5.20 2.50
N GLY A 136 -6.45 4.42 2.95
CA GLY A 136 -6.57 3.52 4.09
C GLY A 136 -5.76 4.01 5.28
N ASP A 137 -6.42 4.53 6.31
CA ASP A 137 -5.83 5.01 7.57
C ASP A 137 -6.14 4.10 8.75
N ARG A 138 -6.71 2.92 8.48
CA ARG A 138 -7.18 1.96 9.48
C ARG A 138 -8.17 2.59 10.47
N PHE A 139 -9.09 3.38 9.96
CA PHE A 139 -10.11 4.10 10.73
C PHE A 139 -9.51 5.00 11.82
N GLY A 140 -8.45 5.74 11.47
CA GLY A 140 -7.73 6.65 12.36
C GLY A 140 -6.62 6.00 13.20
N ALA A 141 -6.44 4.68 13.12
CA ALA A 141 -5.43 3.99 13.93
C ALA A 141 -4.00 4.13 13.37
N ALA A 142 -3.82 4.42 12.08
CA ALA A 142 -2.52 4.46 11.43
C ALA A 142 -2.02 5.87 11.11
N CYS A 143 -2.91 6.85 11.00
CA CYS A 143 -2.53 8.25 10.89
C CYS A 143 -3.58 9.19 11.50
N ASP A 144 -3.17 10.40 11.85
CA ASP A 144 -4.04 11.45 12.36
C ASP A 144 -5.00 11.96 11.26
N ARG A 145 -6.16 12.45 11.68
CA ARG A 145 -7.21 12.94 10.78
C ARG A 145 -6.73 14.03 9.82
N TRP A 146 -5.91 14.97 10.30
CA TRP A 146 -5.38 16.05 9.47
C TRP A 146 -4.67 15.54 8.22
N LEU A 147 -3.92 14.42 8.32
CA LEU A 147 -3.18 13.86 7.18
C LEU A 147 -4.11 13.24 6.15
N VAL A 148 -5.10 12.45 6.58
CA VAL A 148 -6.03 11.83 5.64
C VAL A 148 -6.96 12.86 5.00
N ASP A 149 -7.31 13.95 5.73
CA ASP A 149 -8.08 15.06 5.18
C ASP A 149 -7.26 15.80 4.11
N ALA A 150 -6.03 16.21 4.43
CA ALA A 150 -5.13 16.87 3.46
C ALA A 150 -4.83 16.01 2.24
N ALA A 151 -4.57 14.71 2.42
CA ALA A 151 -4.35 13.79 1.29
C ALA A 151 -5.62 13.64 0.42
N THR A 152 -6.81 13.63 1.03
CA THR A 152 -8.09 13.60 0.30
C THR A 152 -8.22 14.84 -0.58
N ASP A 153 -7.96 16.03 -0.03
CA ASP A 153 -8.06 17.29 -0.76
C ASP A 153 -7.06 17.38 -1.91
N ILE A 154 -5.82 16.93 -1.68
CA ILE A 154 -4.77 16.88 -2.71
C ILE A 154 -5.20 15.98 -3.88
N PHE A 155 -5.68 14.75 -3.63
CA PHE A 155 -6.14 13.87 -4.68
C PHE A 155 -7.40 14.39 -5.37
N ALA A 156 -8.33 14.98 -4.63
CA ALA A 156 -9.53 15.60 -5.20
C ALA A 156 -9.18 16.78 -6.11
N ALA A 157 -8.25 17.64 -5.71
CA ALA A 157 -7.75 18.75 -6.52
C ALA A 157 -7.04 18.27 -7.79
N ALA A 158 -6.39 17.08 -7.76
CA ALA A 158 -5.83 16.43 -8.94
C ALA A 158 -6.90 15.76 -9.86
N GLY A 159 -8.19 15.86 -9.49
CA GLY A 159 -9.32 15.37 -10.28
C GLY A 159 -9.68 13.91 -10.01
N PHE A 160 -9.26 13.33 -8.89
CA PHE A 160 -9.64 11.98 -8.48
C PHE A 160 -10.90 11.97 -7.60
N VAL A 161 -11.66 10.89 -7.67
CA VAL A 161 -12.73 10.57 -6.73
C VAL A 161 -12.16 9.72 -5.60
N VAL A 162 -12.16 10.24 -4.38
CA VAL A 162 -11.51 9.61 -3.24
C VAL A 162 -12.54 8.97 -2.33
N ALA A 163 -12.29 7.72 -1.91
CA ALA A 163 -12.98 7.06 -0.80
C ALA A 163 -11.99 6.77 0.33
N ARG A 164 -12.51 6.48 1.53
CA ARG A 164 -11.68 6.18 2.72
C ARG A 164 -12.06 4.82 3.29
N ASN A 165 -11.05 4.01 3.58
CA ASN A 165 -11.14 2.73 4.29
C ASN A 165 -12.02 1.63 3.64
N ALA A 166 -12.67 1.91 2.54
CA ALA A 166 -13.53 0.95 1.85
C ALA A 166 -13.22 0.95 0.34
N PRO A 167 -12.90 -0.23 -0.23
CA PRO A 167 -12.85 -1.55 0.39
C PRO A 167 -11.52 -1.88 1.12
N PHE A 168 -10.53 -0.99 1.09
CA PHE A 168 -9.19 -1.21 1.65
C PHE A 168 -8.86 -0.19 2.75
N ALA A 169 -8.85 -0.64 4.01
CA ALA A 169 -8.56 0.23 5.16
C ALA A 169 -7.07 0.31 5.50
N GLY A 170 -6.24 -0.50 4.89
CA GLY A 170 -4.81 -0.58 5.18
C GLY A 170 -4.32 -2.01 5.42
N GLY A 171 -3.05 -2.29 5.10
CA GLY A 171 -2.39 -3.58 5.21
C GLY A 171 -1.47 -3.70 6.43
N TYR A 172 -0.52 -4.64 6.33
CA TYR A 172 0.50 -4.89 7.36
C TYR A 172 1.39 -3.66 7.59
N ILE A 173 1.79 -2.96 6.51
CA ILE A 173 2.68 -1.80 6.60
C ILE A 173 2.02 -0.69 7.43
N THR A 174 0.78 -0.31 7.10
CA THR A 174 0.05 0.71 7.87
C THR A 174 -0.20 0.26 9.32
N GLN A 175 -0.51 -1.02 9.52
CA GLN A 175 -0.71 -1.57 10.86
C GLN A 175 0.56 -1.57 11.71
N THR A 176 1.70 -1.86 11.11
CA THR A 176 2.96 -2.03 11.83
C THR A 176 3.64 -0.70 12.10
N TYR A 177 3.66 0.18 11.10
CA TYR A 177 4.44 1.42 11.14
C TYR A 177 3.63 2.65 11.52
N GLY A 178 2.31 2.67 11.30
CA GLY A 178 1.44 3.75 11.74
C GLY A 178 1.39 3.80 13.27
N ARG A 179 2.00 4.82 13.85
CA ARG A 179 2.06 5.10 15.28
C ARG A 179 1.95 6.62 15.48
N PRO A 180 0.77 7.23 15.28
CA PRO A 180 0.59 8.68 15.33
C PRO A 180 1.07 9.29 16.65
N SER A 181 0.76 8.64 17.77
CA SER A 181 1.21 9.08 19.11
C SER A 181 2.74 9.05 19.30
N GLN A 182 3.46 8.33 18.44
CA GLN A 182 4.92 8.25 18.43
C GLN A 182 5.55 9.05 17.28
N GLY A 183 4.77 9.90 16.59
CA GLY A 183 5.25 10.74 15.50
C GLY A 183 5.47 10.00 14.17
N THR A 184 4.84 8.83 13.96
CA THR A 184 4.87 8.13 12.67
C THR A 184 3.46 7.99 12.11
N GLN A 185 3.18 8.67 11.02
CA GLN A 185 1.93 8.62 10.28
C GLN A 185 2.06 7.60 9.13
N ALA A 186 1.08 6.72 8.93
CA ALA A 186 1.09 5.80 7.79
C ALA A 186 -0.28 5.79 7.10
N LEU A 187 -0.30 6.08 5.80
CA LEU A 187 -1.49 6.14 4.98
C LEU A 187 -1.32 5.25 3.74
N GLN A 188 -2.20 4.27 3.55
CA GLN A 188 -2.23 3.47 2.34
C GLN A 188 -2.96 4.22 1.24
N ILE A 189 -2.43 4.16 0.01
CA ILE A 189 -3.01 4.74 -1.19
C ILE A 189 -3.25 3.61 -2.19
N GLU A 190 -4.51 3.37 -2.54
CA GLU A 190 -4.91 2.39 -3.55
C GLU A 190 -5.44 3.10 -4.79
N ILE A 191 -4.85 2.83 -5.95
CA ILE A 191 -5.26 3.40 -7.24
C ILE A 191 -6.06 2.35 -8.03
N ASP A 192 -7.23 2.70 -8.57
CA ASP A 192 -7.99 1.85 -9.51
C ASP A 192 -7.14 1.58 -10.75
N ARG A 193 -6.81 0.32 -11.01
CA ARG A 193 -6.05 -0.09 -12.20
C ARG A 193 -6.74 0.28 -13.50
N GLY A 194 -8.06 0.19 -13.53
CA GLY A 194 -8.83 0.45 -14.73
C GLY A 194 -8.75 1.89 -15.27
N ILE A 195 -8.13 2.84 -14.53
CA ILE A 195 -7.92 4.20 -15.04
C ILE A 195 -6.59 4.38 -15.77
N TYR A 196 -5.63 3.44 -15.63
CA TYR A 196 -4.28 3.60 -16.20
C TYR A 196 -3.73 2.34 -16.89
N MET A 197 -4.41 1.19 -16.76
CA MET A 197 -3.97 -0.05 -17.40
C MET A 197 -5.13 -0.87 -17.96
N ASP A 198 -4.79 -1.71 -18.92
CA ASP A 198 -5.59 -2.84 -19.38
C ASP A 198 -5.26 -4.04 -18.49
N GLU A 199 -6.21 -4.43 -17.61
CA GLU A 199 -5.97 -5.48 -16.62
C GLU A 199 -5.91 -6.88 -17.24
N GLU A 200 -6.59 -7.12 -18.36
CA GLU A 200 -6.57 -8.42 -19.07
C GLU A 200 -5.22 -8.64 -19.76
N ARG A 201 -4.70 -7.61 -20.41
CA ARG A 201 -3.41 -7.66 -21.13
C ARG A 201 -2.21 -7.38 -20.24
N VAL A 202 -2.45 -6.93 -18.99
CA VAL A 202 -1.41 -6.49 -18.06
C VAL A 202 -0.49 -5.45 -18.71
N ALA A 203 -1.08 -4.48 -19.42
CA ALA A 203 -0.39 -3.45 -20.19
C ALA A 203 -0.85 -2.05 -19.80
N ARG A 204 -0.07 -1.02 -20.15
CA ARG A 204 -0.51 0.37 -19.98
C ARG A 204 -1.76 0.63 -20.82
N GLY A 205 -2.78 1.23 -20.18
CA GLY A 205 -3.97 1.72 -20.87
C GLY A 205 -3.74 3.11 -21.49
N SER A 206 -4.70 3.56 -22.31
CA SER A 206 -4.65 4.88 -22.94
C SER A 206 -4.61 6.05 -21.94
N GLY A 207 -5.16 5.87 -20.73
CA GLY A 207 -5.13 6.87 -19.65
C GLY A 207 -3.83 6.94 -18.86
N PHE A 208 -2.83 6.10 -19.16
CA PHE A 208 -1.63 5.97 -18.32
C PHE A 208 -0.88 7.28 -18.12
N GLU A 209 -0.60 8.01 -19.18
CA GLU A 209 0.17 9.27 -19.12
C GLU A 209 -0.59 10.39 -18.38
N GLU A 210 -1.91 10.48 -18.60
CA GLU A 210 -2.76 11.42 -17.89
C GLU A 210 -2.76 11.13 -16.38
N VAL A 211 -2.98 9.86 -16.01
CA VAL A 211 -2.97 9.45 -14.58
C VAL A 211 -1.59 9.66 -13.97
N ARG A 212 -0.51 9.34 -14.68
CA ARG A 212 0.85 9.59 -14.23
C ARG A 212 1.10 11.06 -13.93
N ALA A 213 0.66 11.97 -14.80
CA ALA A 213 0.79 13.41 -14.59
C ALA A 213 0.00 13.89 -13.36
N LYS A 214 -1.25 13.42 -13.20
CA LYS A 214 -2.10 13.72 -12.03
C LYS A 214 -1.49 13.21 -10.72
N ILE A 215 -0.97 11.98 -10.71
CA ILE A 215 -0.29 11.42 -9.54
C ILE A 215 1.00 12.21 -9.23
N ALA A 216 1.78 12.61 -10.23
CA ALA A 216 2.96 13.43 -10.01
C ALA A 216 2.62 14.80 -9.37
N ALA A 217 1.49 15.41 -9.75
CA ALA A 217 0.99 16.62 -9.11
C ALA A 217 0.56 16.36 -7.65
N ALA A 218 -0.17 15.25 -7.41
CA ALA A 218 -0.54 14.85 -6.05
C ALA A 218 0.69 14.56 -5.18
N VAL A 219 1.70 13.87 -5.71
CA VAL A 219 2.98 13.60 -5.02
C VAL A 219 3.67 14.89 -4.58
N ALA A 220 3.63 15.94 -5.40
CA ALA A 220 4.20 17.24 -5.02
C ALA A 220 3.47 17.85 -3.81
N GLY A 221 2.14 17.75 -3.76
CA GLY A 221 1.35 18.18 -2.59
C GLY A 221 1.61 17.32 -1.35
N LEU A 222 1.62 15.99 -1.51
CA LEU A 222 1.88 15.04 -0.41
C LEU A 222 3.29 15.23 0.20
N ALA A 223 4.30 15.48 -0.62
CA ALA A 223 5.67 15.73 -0.16
C ALA A 223 5.80 17.06 0.63
N GLY A 224 4.88 18.00 0.41
CA GLY A 224 4.81 19.25 1.18
C GLY A 224 4.13 19.13 2.54
N LEU A 225 3.50 17.98 2.85
CA LEU A 225 2.84 17.79 4.13
C LEU A 225 3.87 17.60 5.25
N GLY A 226 3.68 18.29 6.36
CA GLY A 226 4.61 18.27 7.48
C GLY A 226 4.08 18.97 8.73
N PRO A 227 4.92 19.20 9.75
CA PRO A 227 4.51 19.78 11.03
C PRO A 227 3.80 21.15 10.93
N ALA A 228 4.19 21.98 9.96
CA ALA A 228 3.58 23.29 9.74
C ALA A 228 2.09 23.18 9.32
N VAL A 229 1.75 22.19 8.48
CA VAL A 229 0.36 21.93 8.06
C VAL A 229 -0.48 21.43 9.24
N ARG A 230 0.14 20.66 10.15
CA ARG A 230 -0.53 20.18 11.37
C ARG A 230 -0.98 21.32 12.28
N GLN A 231 -0.18 22.40 12.40
CA GLN A 231 -0.54 23.54 13.25
C GLN A 231 -1.77 24.30 12.73
N VAL A 232 -1.87 24.51 11.43
CA VAL A 232 -3.02 25.20 10.81
C VAL A 232 -4.33 24.41 10.94
N ALA A 233 -4.27 23.08 10.91
CA ALA A 233 -5.46 22.23 11.04
C ALA A 233 -5.94 22.05 12.50
N ALA A 234 -5.20 22.54 13.49
CA ALA A 234 -5.53 22.47 14.91
C ALA A 234 -6.16 23.77 15.48
N GLU A 235 -6.22 24.84 14.68
CA GLU A 235 -6.93 26.09 14.95
C GLU A 235 -8.35 26.06 14.37
#